data_ab6769c8b51be77fbd7ff74326c277d0
#
_entry.id   ab6769c8b51be77fbd7ff74326c277d0
#
_cell.length_a   1.000
_cell.length_b   1.000
_cell.length_c   1.000
_cell.angle_alpha   90.00
_cell.angle_beta   90.00
_cell.angle_gamma   90.00
#
_symmetry.space_group_name_H-M   'P 1'
#
loop_
_entity.id
_entity.type
_entity.pdbx_description
1 polymer ?
#
loop_
_entity_poly.entity_id
_entity_poly.type
_entity_poly.pdbx_seq_one_letter_code
_entity_poly.pdbx_strand_id
1 'polypeptide(L)'
;FQRKDNKNLVNKMTAHFLDHVRNHYNLSTSRTDEEFQKRLAYKTGIDYSVINNIVYQAQYLADQPEVTDSELMQFNHQLQNFYKQV
;
A
#
# COMPACT_ATOMS: atom_id res chain seq x y z
N PHE A 1 27.40 1.88 12.94
CA PHE A 1 26.12 1.21 13.14
C PHE A 1 24.99 1.98 12.52
N GLN A 2 24.27 1.32 11.71
CA GLN A 2 23.10 1.93 11.08
C GLN A 2 21.83 1.37 11.64
N ARG A 3 20.95 2.27 12.00
CA ARG A 3 19.65 1.94 12.47
C ARG A 3 18.72 1.76 11.28
N LYS A 4 17.97 0.69 11.27
CA LYS A 4 16.99 0.48 10.20
C LYS A 4 15.86 1.48 10.35
N ASP A 5 15.50 2.09 9.23
CA ASP A 5 14.42 3.05 9.20
C ASP A 5 13.24 2.43 8.44
N ASN A 6 12.63 1.43 9.04
CA ASN A 6 11.55 0.70 8.41
C ASN A 6 10.33 1.58 8.18
N LYS A 7 10.09 2.52 9.07
CA LYS A 7 8.94 3.42 8.91
C LYS A 7 9.11 4.30 7.68
N ASN A 8 10.31 4.80 7.44
CA ASN A 8 10.59 5.59 6.25
C ASN A 8 10.42 4.74 4.99
N LEU A 9 10.83 3.47 5.04
CA LEU A 9 10.64 2.55 3.91
C LEU A 9 9.15 2.32 3.65
N VAL A 10 8.34 2.15 4.69
CA VAL A 10 6.90 1.99 4.52
C VAL A 10 6.32 3.22 3.84
N ASN A 11 6.72 4.41 4.26
CA ASN A 11 6.23 5.64 3.66
C ASN A 11 6.59 5.73 2.17
N LYS A 12 7.81 5.35 1.83
CA LYS A 12 8.26 5.34 0.44
C LYS A 12 7.51 4.29 -0.39
N MET A 13 7.29 3.12 0.18
CA MET A 13 6.55 2.05 -0.49
C MET A 13 5.10 2.46 -0.74
N THR A 14 4.48 3.11 0.24
CA THR A 14 3.12 3.61 0.12
C THR A 14 3.02 4.67 -0.98
N ALA A 15 3.96 5.62 -0.98
CA ALA A 15 3.98 6.68 -2.00
C ALA A 15 4.15 6.08 -3.38
N HIS A 16 5.03 5.08 -3.52
CA HIS A 16 5.24 4.40 -4.79
C HIS A 16 3.97 3.69 -5.26
N PHE A 17 3.29 3.01 -4.36
CA PHE A 17 2.03 2.34 -4.66
C PHE A 17 0.98 3.33 -5.16
N LEU A 18 0.84 4.45 -4.48
CA LEU A 18 -0.14 5.47 -4.86
C LEU A 18 0.22 6.12 -6.20
N ASP A 19 1.51 6.36 -6.45
CA ASP A 19 1.96 6.87 -7.75
C ASP A 19 1.64 5.88 -8.86
N HIS A 20 1.87 4.60 -8.62
CA HIS A 20 1.57 3.55 -9.60
C HIS A 20 0.08 3.56 -9.94
N VAL A 21 -0.76 3.63 -8.92
CA VAL A 21 -2.22 3.66 -9.11
C VAL A 21 -2.64 4.90 -9.89
N ARG A 22 -2.11 6.05 -9.52
CA ARG A 22 -2.48 7.31 -10.18
C ARG A 22 -2.08 7.30 -11.65
N ASN A 23 -0.88 6.80 -11.94
CA ASN A 23 -0.35 6.85 -13.30
C ASN A 23 -0.93 5.77 -14.21
N HIS A 24 -1.22 4.58 -13.66
CA HIS A 24 -1.69 3.45 -14.47
C HIS A 24 -3.21 3.38 -14.58
N TYR A 25 -3.91 3.84 -13.55
CA TYR A 25 -5.37 3.70 -13.51
C TYR A 25 -6.09 5.04 -13.50
N ASN A 26 -5.31 6.13 -13.53
CA ASN A 26 -5.87 7.46 -13.60
C ASN A 26 -6.86 7.77 -12.47
N LEU A 27 -6.55 7.28 -11.27
CA LEU A 27 -7.37 7.49 -10.09
C LEU A 27 -6.75 8.57 -9.21
N SER A 28 -7.62 9.36 -8.59
CA SER A 28 -7.17 10.32 -7.59
C SER A 28 -6.70 9.58 -6.34
N THR A 29 -5.51 9.91 -5.85
CA THR A 29 -4.94 9.31 -4.64
C THR A 29 -4.97 10.25 -3.46
N SER A 30 -5.66 11.36 -3.56
CA SER A 30 -5.79 12.31 -2.45
C SER A 30 -6.57 11.72 -1.28
N ARG A 31 -7.42 10.74 -1.55
CA ARG A 31 -8.20 10.04 -0.54
C ARG A 31 -8.15 8.56 -0.83
N THR A 32 -7.79 7.77 0.19
CA THR A 32 -7.72 6.32 0.06
C THR A 32 -8.86 5.65 0.82
N ASP A 33 -10.04 6.22 0.68
CA ASP A 33 -11.25 5.74 1.36
C ASP A 33 -11.86 4.53 0.64
N GLU A 34 -13.03 4.12 1.12
CA GLU A 34 -13.71 2.96 0.56
C GLU A 34 -14.02 3.13 -0.92
N GLU A 35 -14.42 4.32 -1.32
CA GLU A 35 -14.75 4.57 -2.72
C GLU A 35 -13.52 4.40 -3.62
N PHE A 36 -12.38 4.93 -3.19
CA PHE A 36 -11.12 4.74 -3.91
C PHE A 36 -10.81 3.25 -4.05
N GLN A 37 -10.94 2.50 -2.95
CA GLN A 37 -10.62 1.08 -2.94
C GLN A 37 -11.53 0.29 -3.89
N LYS A 38 -12.81 0.61 -3.90
CA LYS A 38 -13.76 -0.05 -4.79
C LYS A 38 -13.47 0.25 -6.25
N ARG A 39 -13.12 1.49 -6.56
CA ARG A 39 -12.76 1.87 -7.92
C ARG A 39 -11.52 1.16 -8.40
N LEU A 40 -10.53 1.07 -7.52
CA LEU A 40 -9.28 0.38 -7.85
C LEU A 40 -9.53 -1.11 -8.06
N ALA A 41 -10.34 -1.72 -7.21
CA ALA A 41 -10.71 -3.13 -7.35
C ALA A 41 -11.39 -3.38 -8.69
N TYR A 42 -12.29 -2.51 -9.07
CA TYR A 42 -13.01 -2.62 -10.34
C TYR A 42 -12.05 -2.52 -11.54
N LYS A 43 -11.16 -1.53 -11.50
CA LYS A 43 -10.24 -1.29 -12.61
C LYS A 43 -9.19 -2.37 -12.77
N THR A 44 -8.74 -2.95 -11.67
CA THR A 44 -7.68 -3.98 -11.69
C THR A 44 -8.22 -5.39 -11.81
N GLY A 45 -9.47 -5.59 -11.43
CA GLY A 45 -10.03 -6.94 -11.32
C GLY A 45 -9.55 -7.68 -10.08
N ILE A 46 -8.84 -7.01 -9.20
CA ILE A 46 -8.34 -7.59 -7.95
C ILE A 46 -9.44 -7.49 -6.90
N ASP A 47 -9.56 -8.52 -6.06
CA ASP A 47 -10.55 -8.57 -5.00
C ASP A 47 -10.40 -7.35 -4.09
N TYR A 48 -11.52 -6.73 -3.76
CA TYR A 48 -11.56 -5.57 -2.87
C TYR A 48 -10.83 -5.84 -1.56
N SER A 49 -10.93 -7.05 -1.01
CA SER A 49 -10.30 -7.39 0.27
C SER A 49 -8.77 -7.26 0.20
N VAL A 50 -8.17 -7.58 -0.93
CA VAL A 50 -6.72 -7.43 -1.12
C VAL A 50 -6.33 -5.96 -1.05
N ILE A 51 -7.07 -5.12 -1.75
CA ILE A 51 -6.80 -3.69 -1.78
C ILE A 51 -7.05 -3.07 -0.41
N ASN A 52 -8.14 -3.45 0.24
CA ASN A 52 -8.46 -2.97 1.57
C ASN A 52 -7.36 -3.31 2.57
N ASN A 53 -6.81 -4.52 2.48
CA ASN A 53 -5.72 -4.94 3.37
C ASN A 53 -4.47 -4.08 3.16
N ILE A 54 -4.14 -3.76 1.92
CA ILE A 54 -2.98 -2.91 1.62
C ILE A 54 -3.17 -1.52 2.21
N VAL A 55 -4.32 -0.92 1.98
CA VAL A 55 -4.61 0.43 2.50
C VAL A 55 -4.63 0.43 4.02
N TYR A 56 -5.29 -0.57 4.62
CA TYR A 56 -5.35 -0.68 6.07
C TYR A 56 -3.96 -0.84 6.67
N GLN A 57 -3.15 -1.71 6.09
CA GLN A 57 -1.81 -1.97 6.58
C GLN A 57 -0.93 -0.73 6.47
N ALA A 58 -1.03 0.00 5.36
CA ALA A 58 -0.28 1.23 5.16
C ALA A 58 -0.61 2.26 6.25
N GLN A 59 -1.90 2.42 6.55
CA GLN A 59 -2.34 3.36 7.58
C GLN A 59 -1.93 2.91 8.96
N TYR A 60 -2.07 1.62 9.24
CA TYR A 60 -1.68 1.06 10.53
C TYR A 60 -0.20 1.28 10.80
N LEU A 61 0.65 0.96 9.82
CA LEU A 61 2.10 1.09 9.99
C LEU A 61 2.52 2.55 10.09
N ALA A 62 1.84 3.44 9.37
CA ALA A 62 2.14 4.86 9.44
C ALA A 62 1.88 5.43 10.84
N ASP A 63 0.93 4.86 11.57
CA ASP A 63 0.57 5.32 12.90
C ASP A 63 1.46 4.74 14.00
N GLN A 64 2.26 3.71 13.68
CA GLN A 64 3.13 3.10 14.68
C GLN A 64 4.38 3.94 14.89
N PRO A 65 4.90 4.02 16.13
CA PRO A 65 6.17 4.73 16.38
C PRO A 65 7.34 4.01 15.72
N GLU A 66 7.26 2.69 15.62
CA GLU A 66 8.30 1.89 14.97
C GLU A 66 7.64 0.78 14.17
N VAL A 67 8.31 0.35 13.10
CA VAL A 67 7.86 -0.76 12.27
C VAL A 67 8.90 -1.87 12.36
N THR A 68 8.48 -3.08 12.73
CA THR A 68 9.39 -4.22 12.82
C THR A 68 9.74 -4.73 11.42
N ASP A 69 10.82 -5.49 11.34
CA ASP A 69 11.21 -6.13 10.08
C ASP A 69 10.11 -7.05 9.56
N SER A 70 9.46 -7.77 10.48
CA SER A 70 8.37 -8.68 10.11
C SER A 70 7.21 -7.93 9.50
N GLU A 71 6.83 -6.80 10.09
CA GLU A 71 5.74 -5.97 9.58
C GLU A 71 6.09 -5.39 8.21
N LEU A 72 7.32 -4.95 8.05
CA LEU A 72 7.79 -4.41 6.77
C LEU A 72 7.74 -5.47 5.67
N MET A 73 8.22 -6.68 5.98
CA MET A 73 8.22 -7.78 5.02
C MET A 73 6.79 -8.17 4.63
N GLN A 74 5.90 -8.20 5.58
CA GLN A 74 4.51 -8.53 5.33
C GLN A 74 3.85 -7.52 4.41
N PHE A 75 4.08 -6.24 4.67
CA PHE A 75 3.55 -5.17 3.84
C PHE A 75 4.13 -5.24 2.43
N ASN A 76 5.43 -5.45 2.31
CA ASN A 76 6.08 -5.60 1.02
C ASN A 76 5.49 -6.78 0.24
N HIS A 77 5.24 -7.88 0.93
CA HIS A 77 4.66 -9.07 0.31
C HIS A 77 3.27 -8.76 -0.27
N GLN A 78 2.45 -8.02 0.47
CA GLN A 78 1.13 -7.63 0.00
C GLN A 78 1.21 -6.75 -1.25
N LEU A 79 2.14 -5.80 -1.26
CA LEU A 79 2.33 -4.94 -2.42
C LEU A 79 2.83 -5.71 -3.63
N GLN A 80 3.79 -6.61 -3.44
CA GLN A 80 4.31 -7.44 -4.52
C GLN A 80 3.22 -8.32 -5.11
N ASN A 81 2.37 -8.87 -4.25
CA ASN A 81 1.26 -9.68 -4.70
C ASN A 81 0.28 -8.87 -5.56
N PHE A 82 0.03 -7.63 -5.17
CA PHE A 82 -0.78 -6.72 -5.97
C PHE A 82 -0.15 -6.50 -7.34
N TYR A 83 1.14 -6.17 -7.37
CA TYR A 83 1.84 -5.87 -8.63
C TYR A 83 1.87 -7.07 -9.58
N LYS A 84 1.88 -8.27 -9.06
CA LYS A 84 1.86 -9.48 -9.88
C LYS A 84 0.52 -9.71 -10.57
N GLN A 85 -0.55 -9.18 -10.00
CA GLN A 85 -1.90 -9.40 -10.52
C GLN A 85 -2.32 -8.36 -11.54
N VAL A 86 -1.56 -7.31 -11.70
CA VAL A 86 -1.90 -6.22 -12.62
C VAL A 86 -0.96 -6.11 -13.78
#